data_62d0718be4b3dd6993b515b735a702e4
#
_entry.id   62d0718be4b3dd6993b515b735a702e4
#
_cell.length_a   1.000
_cell.length_b   1.000
_cell.length_c   1.000
_cell.angle_alpha   90.00
_cell.angle_beta   90.00
_cell.angle_gamma   90.00
#
_symmetry.space_group_name_H-M   'P 1'
#
loop_
_entity.id
_entity.type
_entity.pdbx_description
1 polymer ?
#
loop_
_entity_poly.entity_id
_entity_poly.type
_entity_poly.pdbx_seq_one_letter_code
_entity_poly.pdbx_strand_id
1 'polypeptide(L)'
;MLAKAKYRKDYKQPDFTVTDIYLDFQLDPKHTVVTATTKFQRLNDEATSLRLDGHSFQFSSIKFNGEPFSAYQQDGESLTLDLKGKSAEEFELEIVTFLVPAENTSLQGLYQSGEGICTQCEAEGFRQITY
;
A
#
# COMPACT_ATOMS: atom_id res chain seq x y z
N MET A 1 5.63 11.27 21.30
CA MET A 1 5.43 9.82 21.49
C MET A 1 6.78 9.12 21.42
N LEU A 2 7.11 8.34 22.41
CA LEU A 2 8.34 7.56 22.40
C LEU A 2 8.17 6.37 21.44
N ALA A 3 9.16 6.15 20.58
CA ALA A 3 9.16 5.00 19.69
C ALA A 3 9.23 3.70 20.51
N LYS A 4 8.32 2.75 20.20
CA LYS A 4 8.35 1.43 20.85
C LYS A 4 9.51 0.62 20.30
N ALA A 5 10.30 0.02 21.20
CA ALA A 5 11.39 -0.84 20.80
C ALA A 5 10.87 -2.06 20.02
N LYS A 6 11.53 -2.38 18.90
CA LYS A 6 11.27 -3.59 18.11
C LYS A 6 12.40 -4.56 18.34
N TYR A 7 12.08 -5.79 18.68
CA TYR A 7 13.09 -6.83 18.96
C TYR A 7 13.09 -7.87 17.84
N ARG A 8 14.29 -8.32 17.48
CA ARG A 8 14.45 -9.36 16.46
C ARG A 8 13.69 -10.66 16.79
N LYS A 9 13.60 -11.00 18.07
CA LYS A 9 12.86 -12.18 18.55
C LYS A 9 11.35 -12.11 18.30
N ASP A 10 10.80 -10.91 18.08
CA ASP A 10 9.38 -10.70 17.84
C ASP A 10 9.03 -10.77 16.34
N TYR A 11 10.03 -11.01 15.48
CA TYR A 11 9.81 -11.16 14.05
C TYR A 11 8.96 -12.38 13.74
N LYS A 12 7.96 -12.20 12.91
CA LYS A 12 7.15 -13.28 12.35
C LYS A 12 7.18 -13.19 10.85
N GLN A 13 7.27 -14.33 10.18
CA GLN A 13 7.14 -14.38 8.73
C GLN A 13 5.77 -13.82 8.31
N PRO A 14 5.68 -12.97 7.29
CA PRO A 14 4.40 -12.52 6.77
C PRO A 14 3.54 -13.68 6.26
N ASP A 15 2.22 -13.55 6.39
CA ASP A 15 1.27 -14.54 5.90
C ASP A 15 1.15 -14.55 4.38
N PHE A 16 1.59 -13.49 3.73
CA PHE A 16 1.56 -13.30 2.28
C PHE A 16 2.88 -12.72 1.80
N THR A 17 3.25 -13.03 0.57
CA THR A 17 4.37 -12.39 -0.12
C THR A 17 3.92 -11.80 -1.45
N VAL A 18 4.66 -10.82 -1.94
CA VAL A 18 4.44 -10.20 -3.25
C VAL A 18 5.36 -10.86 -4.26
N THR A 19 4.80 -11.36 -5.36
CA THR A 19 5.58 -11.96 -6.44
C THR A 19 5.84 -10.97 -7.57
N ASP A 20 4.88 -10.10 -7.84
CA ASP A 20 4.98 -9.09 -8.88
C ASP A 20 4.25 -7.83 -8.44
N ILE A 21 4.78 -6.68 -8.83
CA ILE A 21 4.11 -5.41 -8.66
C ILE A 21 4.26 -4.57 -9.93
N TYR A 22 3.14 -4.00 -10.39
CA TYR A 22 3.10 -3.05 -11.47
C TYR A 22 2.53 -1.73 -10.94
N LEU A 23 3.28 -0.64 -11.10
CA LEU A 23 2.88 0.69 -10.65
C LEU A 23 2.71 1.60 -11.86
N ASP A 24 1.54 2.18 -11.99
CA ASP A 24 1.25 3.23 -12.96
C ASP A 24 1.09 4.56 -12.23
N PHE A 25 1.90 5.54 -12.59
CA PHE A 25 1.87 6.88 -12.02
C PHE A 25 1.40 7.86 -13.09
N GLN A 26 0.25 8.48 -12.87
CA GLN A 26 -0.16 9.65 -13.64
C GLN A 26 0.30 10.88 -12.86
N LEU A 27 1.50 11.34 -13.17
CA LEU A 27 2.18 12.38 -12.40
C LEU A 27 1.60 13.77 -12.68
N ASP A 28 1.16 14.44 -11.64
CA ASP A 28 0.78 15.83 -11.64
C ASP A 28 1.09 16.41 -10.26
N PRO A 29 1.73 17.60 -10.16
CA PRO A 29 2.07 18.17 -8.85
C PRO A 29 0.87 18.39 -7.93
N LYS A 30 -0.31 18.62 -8.49
CA LYS A 30 -1.53 18.90 -7.74
C LYS A 30 -2.46 17.70 -7.62
N HIS A 31 -2.29 16.68 -8.46
CA HIS A 31 -3.17 15.50 -8.45
C HIS A 31 -2.50 14.32 -9.14
N THR A 32 -1.73 13.56 -8.39
CA THR A 32 -1.12 12.32 -8.89
C THR A 32 -2.03 11.15 -8.61
N VAL A 33 -2.26 10.32 -9.63
CA VAL A 33 -2.99 9.05 -9.50
C VAL A 33 -1.99 7.91 -9.57
N VAL A 34 -2.06 7.02 -8.58
CA VAL A 34 -1.24 5.81 -8.53
C VAL A 34 -2.15 4.60 -8.63
N THR A 35 -1.92 3.77 -9.64
CA THR A 35 -2.57 2.47 -9.77
C THR A 35 -1.54 1.39 -9.49
N ALA A 36 -1.72 0.66 -8.39
CA ALA A 36 -0.84 -0.44 -8.00
C ALA A 36 -1.54 -1.77 -8.30
N THR A 37 -0.97 -2.55 -9.20
CA THR A 37 -1.41 -3.91 -9.51
C THR A 37 -0.39 -4.87 -8.92
N THR A 38 -0.77 -5.59 -7.87
CA THR A 38 0.14 -6.40 -7.07
C THR A 38 -0.35 -7.84 -7.03
N LYS A 39 0.55 -8.77 -7.36
CA LYS A 39 0.28 -10.21 -7.23
C LYS A 39 0.80 -10.69 -5.89
N PHE A 40 -0.07 -11.32 -5.14
CA PHE A 40 0.21 -11.89 -3.84
C PHE A 40 0.20 -13.41 -3.90
N GLN A 41 1.06 -14.00 -3.08
CA GLN A 41 1.04 -15.43 -2.79
C GLN A 41 0.82 -15.64 -1.31
N ARG A 42 -0.12 -16.51 -0.96
CA ARG A 42 -0.39 -16.90 0.42
C ARG A 42 0.69 -17.84 0.92
N LEU A 43 1.32 -17.50 2.03
CA LEU A 43 2.33 -18.34 2.69
C LEU A 43 1.74 -19.12 3.86
N ASN A 44 0.69 -18.60 4.49
CA ASN A 44 -0.03 -19.25 5.58
C ASN A 44 -1.45 -19.56 5.11
N ASP A 45 -1.77 -20.84 4.94
CA ASP A 45 -3.07 -21.29 4.44
C ASP A 45 -4.25 -20.94 5.36
N GLU A 46 -3.98 -20.68 6.63
CA GLU A 46 -4.98 -20.30 7.61
C GLU A 46 -5.23 -18.80 7.69
N ALA A 47 -4.43 -17.98 6.99
CA ALA A 47 -4.58 -16.54 7.01
C ALA A 47 -5.87 -16.10 6.31
N THR A 48 -6.67 -15.30 7.01
CA THR A 48 -7.95 -14.76 6.52
C THR A 48 -7.96 -13.24 6.44
N SER A 49 -6.84 -12.59 6.71
CA SER A 49 -6.72 -11.14 6.75
C SER A 49 -5.39 -10.71 6.14
N LEU A 50 -5.43 -9.67 5.31
CA LEU A 50 -4.24 -9.03 4.75
C LEU A 50 -4.24 -7.57 5.15
N ARG A 51 -3.22 -7.16 5.89
CA ARG A 51 -2.99 -5.76 6.24
C ARG A 51 -1.95 -5.15 5.31
N LEU A 52 -2.30 -4.00 4.72
CA LEU A 52 -1.42 -3.19 3.89
C LEU A 52 -1.18 -1.84 4.58
N ASP A 53 0.07 -1.50 4.81
CA ASP A 53 0.43 -0.22 5.40
C ASP A 53 0.35 0.90 4.36
N GLY A 54 -0.17 2.05 4.78
CA GLY A 54 -0.25 3.22 3.92
C GLY A 54 -0.91 4.40 4.62
N HIS A 55 -0.38 5.59 4.38
CA HIS A 55 -0.92 6.85 4.92
C HIS A 55 -0.52 8.03 4.05
N SER A 56 -1.11 9.18 4.30
CA SER A 56 -0.79 10.46 3.63
C SER A 56 -1.20 10.53 2.15
N PHE A 57 -2.16 9.71 1.75
CA PHE A 57 -2.80 9.75 0.44
C PHE A 57 -4.30 9.49 0.60
N GLN A 58 -5.06 9.64 -0.49
CA GLN A 58 -6.48 9.28 -0.52
C GLN A 58 -6.67 7.94 -1.22
N PHE A 59 -7.39 7.04 -0.57
CA PHE A 59 -7.79 5.77 -1.16
C PHE A 59 -9.00 5.95 -2.05
N SER A 60 -8.97 5.39 -3.25
CA SER A 60 -10.05 5.49 -4.22
C SER A 60 -10.80 4.19 -4.43
N SER A 61 -10.09 3.13 -4.82
CA SER A 61 -10.73 1.86 -5.15
C SER A 61 -9.81 0.66 -4.99
N ILE A 62 -10.43 -0.50 -4.86
CA ILE A 62 -9.72 -1.78 -4.82
C ILE A 62 -10.51 -2.83 -5.61
N LYS A 63 -9.78 -3.63 -6.38
CA LYS A 63 -10.30 -4.82 -7.05
C LYS A 63 -9.51 -6.04 -6.62
N PHE A 64 -10.21 -7.14 -6.44
CA PHE A 64 -9.64 -8.46 -6.16
C PHE A 64 -9.86 -9.35 -7.38
N ASN A 65 -8.77 -9.79 -8.01
CA ASN A 65 -8.81 -10.58 -9.26
C ASN A 65 -9.71 -9.93 -10.33
N GLY A 66 -9.61 -8.60 -10.48
CA GLY A 66 -10.36 -7.83 -11.47
C GLY A 66 -11.78 -7.43 -11.07
N GLU A 67 -12.29 -7.93 -9.94
CA GLU A 67 -13.63 -7.63 -9.46
C GLU A 67 -13.60 -6.61 -8.32
N PRO A 68 -14.56 -5.67 -8.25
CA PRO A 68 -14.66 -4.76 -7.12
C PRO A 68 -14.72 -5.52 -5.79
N PHE A 69 -13.96 -5.04 -4.81
CA PHE A 69 -13.84 -5.67 -3.50
C PHE A 69 -14.25 -4.68 -2.41
N SER A 70 -15.12 -5.12 -1.49
CA SER A 70 -15.69 -4.25 -0.45
C SER A 70 -15.44 -4.72 0.98
N ALA A 71 -14.91 -5.93 1.17
CA ALA A 71 -14.68 -6.50 2.50
C ALA A 71 -13.34 -6.01 3.08
N TYR A 72 -13.24 -4.72 3.35
CA TYR A 72 -12.04 -4.11 3.90
C TYR A 72 -12.40 -3.07 4.97
N GLN A 73 -11.41 -2.77 5.81
CA GLN A 73 -11.45 -1.66 6.76
C GLN A 73 -10.22 -0.78 6.57
N GLN A 74 -10.43 0.52 6.64
CA GLN A 74 -9.38 1.51 6.50
C GLN A 74 -9.27 2.32 7.78
N ASP A 75 -8.05 2.48 8.28
CA ASP A 75 -7.71 3.48 9.28
C ASP A 75 -6.68 4.47 8.73
N GLY A 76 -6.15 5.36 9.56
CA GLY A 76 -5.20 6.39 9.11
C GLY A 76 -3.82 5.86 8.71
N GLU A 77 -3.52 4.59 8.91
CA GLU A 77 -2.21 4.00 8.70
C GLU A 77 -2.22 2.69 7.90
N SER A 78 -3.39 2.12 7.66
CA SER A 78 -3.49 0.82 6.99
C SER A 78 -4.82 0.58 6.31
N LEU A 79 -4.80 -0.37 5.39
CA LEU A 79 -5.96 -0.99 4.77
C LEU A 79 -5.92 -2.48 5.12
N THR A 80 -6.96 -2.99 5.75
CA THR A 80 -7.04 -4.40 6.11
C THR A 80 -8.17 -5.07 5.34
N LEU A 81 -7.82 -6.10 4.57
CA LEU A 81 -8.75 -6.87 3.78
C LEU A 81 -9.22 -8.10 4.56
N ASP A 82 -10.53 -8.34 4.57
CA ASP A 82 -11.12 -9.59 5.06
C ASP A 82 -11.16 -10.57 3.88
N LEU A 83 -10.34 -11.61 3.96
CA LEU A 83 -10.22 -12.63 2.93
C LEU A 83 -10.95 -13.94 3.31
N LYS A 84 -11.87 -13.90 4.27
CA LYS A 84 -12.71 -15.04 4.59
C LYS A 84 -13.48 -15.49 3.35
N GLY A 85 -13.46 -16.78 3.08
CA GLY A 85 -14.05 -17.33 1.86
C GLY A 85 -13.21 -17.18 0.60
N LYS A 86 -12.07 -16.52 0.67
CA LYS A 86 -11.09 -16.38 -0.42
C LYS A 86 -9.95 -17.36 -0.17
N SER A 87 -10.04 -18.57 -0.69
CA SER A 87 -9.05 -19.63 -0.45
C SER A 87 -7.94 -19.68 -1.49
N ALA A 88 -7.95 -18.79 -2.48
CA ALA A 88 -6.93 -18.77 -3.53
C ALA A 88 -5.53 -18.59 -2.94
N GLU A 89 -4.60 -19.43 -3.38
CA GLU A 89 -3.19 -19.37 -2.99
C GLU A 89 -2.50 -18.16 -3.59
N GLU A 90 -2.89 -17.79 -4.81
CA GLU A 90 -2.41 -16.60 -5.51
C GLU A 90 -3.59 -15.71 -5.89
N PHE A 91 -3.41 -14.40 -5.75
CA PHE A 91 -4.42 -13.42 -6.15
C PHE A 91 -3.78 -12.08 -6.52
N GLU A 92 -4.55 -11.27 -7.23
CA GLU A 92 -4.11 -9.95 -7.67
C GLU A 92 -5.00 -8.87 -7.05
N LEU A 93 -4.38 -7.82 -6.52
CA LEU A 93 -5.06 -6.61 -6.07
C LEU A 93 -4.71 -5.46 -7.01
N GLU A 94 -5.73 -4.71 -7.43
CA GLU A 94 -5.55 -3.42 -8.07
C GLU A 94 -6.07 -2.34 -7.15
N ILE A 95 -5.18 -1.47 -6.69
CA ILE A 95 -5.52 -0.39 -5.75
C ILE A 95 -5.20 0.95 -6.41
N VAL A 96 -6.17 1.85 -6.39
CA VAL A 96 -6.02 3.21 -6.90
C VAL A 96 -6.01 4.20 -5.74
N THR A 97 -5.00 5.05 -5.72
CA THR A 97 -4.82 6.08 -4.70
C THR A 97 -4.51 7.43 -5.35
N PHE A 98 -4.79 8.52 -4.63
CA PHE A 98 -4.51 9.88 -5.06
C PHE A 98 -3.63 10.58 -4.05
N LEU A 99 -2.69 11.40 -4.53
CA LEU A 99 -1.89 12.25 -3.66
C LEU A 99 -1.55 13.57 -4.33
N VAL A 100 -1.11 14.55 -3.52
CA VAL A 100 -0.75 15.89 -3.99
C VAL A 100 0.73 16.14 -3.67
N PRO A 101 1.66 15.83 -4.61
CA PRO A 101 3.09 16.00 -4.35
C PRO A 101 3.49 17.43 -3.95
N ALA A 102 2.83 18.44 -4.51
CA ALA A 102 3.10 19.84 -4.20
C ALA A 102 2.82 20.22 -2.73
N GLU A 103 1.92 19.50 -2.06
CA GLU A 103 1.57 19.73 -0.65
C GLU A 103 2.38 18.87 0.32
N ASN A 104 3.16 17.93 -0.19
CA ASN A 104 3.97 17.06 0.65
C ASN A 104 5.26 17.76 1.09
N THR A 105 5.30 18.17 2.35
CA THR A 105 6.44 18.84 2.97
C THR A 105 7.32 17.91 3.82
N SER A 106 6.95 16.63 3.92
CA SER A 106 7.68 15.65 4.73
C SER A 106 9.02 15.24 4.13
N LEU A 107 9.22 15.46 2.82
CA LEU A 107 10.37 14.99 2.05
C LEU A 107 10.51 13.47 2.07
N GLN A 108 9.38 12.78 2.25
CA GLN A 108 9.25 11.32 2.16
C GLN A 108 8.10 10.96 1.23
N GLY A 109 8.19 9.79 0.61
CA GLY A 109 7.22 9.38 -0.40
C GLY A 109 7.43 10.13 -1.70
N LEU A 110 6.37 10.64 -2.29
CA LEU A 110 6.38 11.40 -3.54
C LEU A 110 6.15 12.88 -3.25
N TYR A 111 7.07 13.75 -3.67
CA TYR A 111 6.99 15.18 -3.40
C TYR A 111 7.54 16.00 -4.57
N GLN A 112 7.15 17.27 -4.61
CA GLN A 112 7.67 18.23 -5.58
C GLN A 112 8.89 18.96 -5.00
N SER A 113 9.97 19.01 -5.77
CA SER A 113 11.16 19.81 -5.48
C SER A 113 11.48 20.69 -6.67
N GLY A 114 11.27 22.02 -6.54
CA GLY A 114 11.37 22.94 -7.66
C GLY A 114 10.35 22.57 -8.74
N GLU A 115 10.82 22.34 -9.95
CA GLU A 115 9.99 21.91 -11.09
C GLU A 115 9.93 20.38 -11.22
N GLY A 116 10.69 19.65 -10.43
CA GLY A 116 10.76 18.18 -10.49
C GLY A 116 9.88 17.51 -9.46
N ILE A 117 9.50 16.26 -9.74
CA ILE A 117 8.83 15.37 -8.81
C ILE A 117 9.82 14.29 -8.42
N CYS A 118 9.98 14.06 -7.11
CA CYS A 118 10.99 13.19 -6.54
C CYS A 118 10.37 12.17 -5.60
N THR A 119 11.06 11.06 -5.39
CA THR A 119 10.69 10.07 -4.38
C THR A 119 11.80 9.89 -3.36
N GLN A 120 11.42 9.68 -2.11
CA GLN A 120 12.30 9.23 -1.03
C GLN A 120 11.54 8.17 -0.23
N CYS A 121 11.96 6.93 -0.35
CA CYS A 121 11.24 5.80 0.23
C CYS A 121 12.00 5.08 1.35
N GLU A 122 13.24 5.41 1.59
CA GLU A 122 14.02 4.78 2.66
C GLU A 122 13.74 5.46 4.01
N ALA A 123 13.47 4.71 5.07
CA ALA A 123 13.28 3.26 5.10
C ALA A 123 11.83 2.84 4.84
N GLU A 124 10.83 3.63 5.18
CA GLU A 124 9.40 3.29 5.14
C GLU A 124 8.57 4.31 4.35
N GLY A 125 9.21 5.08 3.46
CA GLY A 125 8.54 6.16 2.72
C GLY A 125 7.56 5.71 1.65
N PHE A 126 7.67 4.49 1.14
CA PHE A 126 6.77 3.99 0.10
C PHE A 126 5.31 3.96 0.57
N ARG A 127 5.06 3.69 1.84
CA ARG A 127 3.70 3.68 2.41
C ARG A 127 3.02 5.05 2.41
N GLN A 128 3.74 6.12 2.09
CA GLN A 128 3.19 7.45 1.89
C GLN A 128 2.78 7.71 0.43
N ILE A 129 3.02 6.78 -0.47
CA ILE A 129 2.67 6.88 -1.88
C ILE A 129 1.39 6.09 -2.16
N THR A 130 1.36 4.84 -1.78
CA THR A 130 0.21 3.94 -1.94
C THR A 130 0.32 2.77 -0.96
N TYR A 131 -0.74 1.99 -0.89
CA TYR A 131 -0.71 0.76 -0.10
C TYR A 131 0.24 -0.28 -0.64
#